data_e1bc250a2a8852108bc6b0b9b748944c
#
_entry.id   e1bc250a2a8852108bc6b0b9b748944c
#
_cell.length_a   1.000
_cell.length_b   1.000
_cell.length_c   1.000
_cell.angle_alpha   90.00
_cell.angle_beta   90.00
_cell.angle_gamma   90.00
#
_symmetry.space_group_name_H-M   'P 1'
#
loop_
_entity.id
_entity.type
_entity.pdbx_description
1 polymer ?
#
loop_
_entity_poly.entity_id
_entity_poly.type
_entity_poly.pdbx_seq_one_letter_code
_entity_poly.pdbx_strand_id
1 'polypeptide(L)'
;MKHLFICILVAISLISCVKEVEEQIVTGSDYTGPDTDLRIRDFIWKGLNQYYLWQEEVSNLQDNRFGKLSTTKAEKNTDYTKFLKSFGSPEALFYRGLLNRYKQIDRFSYITDDYVKLENQFKGISASTGMDSQYVLMRNGVNAAGFVNYVIPNSDADKQGLKRGDIFLTINGQRITKTNINELLKNKTYTIDIYRIDQQGILQPTGHTVTLHNTETPENPVLIKKVITLGQHKIAYLMYNAFIANYNKELNEAFAEFKAAGATELVLDLRYNGGGSIDTAVYLASMIAGQHQGQLFVREKWNTKMQAAANLQGATVQYLTDKMKDGTPIHSLQLSKLYVLTTERTASASELVINGLKPYMPITQIGQTTVGKNQGSITIYDYIDKAGKVKNPKHKWAMQPIVLSIENSKGFSDYTKGLVPDIPMEEDLANIGTLGDPTEPFLAEAIAQITGSRSAAQTRRPSTTPFSYEVLTTSKDAYFGYNEMYK
;
A
#
# COMPACT_ATOMS: atom_id res chain seq x y z
N MET A 1 -17.42 -27.22 -55.96
CA MET A 1 -18.27 -27.10 -54.78
C MET A 1 -18.07 -28.32 -53.87
N LYS A 2 -17.03 -28.34 -53.06
CA LYS A 2 -16.77 -29.30 -51.96
C LYS A 2 -15.48 -28.88 -51.28
N HIS A 3 -15.55 -27.96 -50.34
CA HIS A 3 -14.52 -27.68 -49.32
C HIS A 3 -14.99 -26.47 -48.49
N LEU A 4 -16.05 -26.65 -47.67
CA LEU A 4 -16.45 -25.63 -46.72
C LEU A 4 -17.28 -26.28 -45.58
N PHE A 5 -16.68 -27.21 -44.81
CA PHE A 5 -17.37 -27.80 -43.66
C PHE A 5 -16.40 -28.51 -42.68
N ILE A 6 -15.27 -27.89 -42.30
CA ILE A 6 -14.39 -28.48 -41.23
C ILE A 6 -13.81 -27.41 -40.26
N CYS A 7 -14.32 -26.21 -40.19
CA CYS A 7 -13.80 -25.21 -39.24
C CYS A 7 -14.72 -24.81 -38.08
N ILE A 8 -15.84 -25.52 -37.82
CA ILE A 8 -16.80 -25.11 -36.75
C ILE A 8 -16.79 -26.03 -35.52
N LEU A 9 -16.06 -27.13 -35.51
CA LEU A 9 -16.11 -28.10 -34.40
C LEU A 9 -15.00 -27.95 -33.34
N VAL A 10 -14.04 -27.06 -33.51
CA VAL A 10 -12.95 -26.84 -32.53
C VAL A 10 -13.24 -25.67 -31.56
N ALA A 11 -14.17 -24.78 -31.90
CA ALA A 11 -14.50 -23.61 -31.03
C ALA A 11 -15.45 -23.94 -29.86
N ILE A 12 -16.13 -25.11 -29.90
CA ILE A 12 -17.12 -25.46 -28.86
C ILE A 12 -16.49 -26.17 -27.65
N SER A 13 -15.32 -26.81 -27.81
CA SER A 13 -14.63 -27.50 -26.71
C SER A 13 -13.87 -26.57 -25.78
N LEU A 14 -13.48 -25.37 -26.24
CA LEU A 14 -12.77 -24.39 -25.39
C LEU A 14 -13.71 -23.58 -24.47
N ILE A 15 -14.98 -23.45 -24.88
CA ILE A 15 -16.01 -22.77 -24.08
C ILE A 15 -16.47 -23.63 -22.89
N SER A 16 -16.39 -24.96 -23.01
CA SER A 16 -16.75 -25.88 -21.92
C SER A 16 -15.73 -25.85 -20.78
N CYS A 17 -14.43 -25.79 -21.06
CA CYS A 17 -13.40 -25.74 -20.02
C CYS A 17 -13.38 -24.40 -19.24
N VAL A 18 -13.69 -23.29 -19.90
CA VAL A 18 -13.80 -21.98 -19.22
C VAL A 18 -15.01 -21.95 -18.27
N LYS A 19 -16.12 -22.56 -18.67
CA LYS A 19 -17.32 -22.66 -17.84
C LYS A 19 -17.13 -23.56 -16.61
N GLU A 20 -16.37 -24.65 -16.71
CA GLU A 20 -16.08 -25.53 -15.57
C GLU A 20 -15.16 -24.85 -14.53
N VAL A 21 -14.24 -23.96 -14.93
CA VAL A 21 -13.38 -23.21 -14.01
C VAL A 21 -14.14 -22.08 -13.31
N GLU A 22 -15.07 -21.40 -14.00
CA GLU A 22 -15.94 -20.39 -13.38
C GLU A 22 -16.94 -20.99 -12.37
N GLU A 23 -17.40 -22.25 -12.57
CA GLU A 23 -18.32 -22.92 -11.65
C GLU A 23 -17.66 -23.37 -10.33
N GLN A 24 -16.33 -23.40 -10.23
CA GLN A 24 -15.58 -23.84 -9.03
C GLN A 24 -15.13 -22.72 -8.10
N ILE A 25 -15.22 -21.44 -8.50
CA ILE A 25 -14.80 -20.33 -7.65
C ILE A 25 -15.87 -20.07 -6.57
N VAL A 26 -15.54 -20.41 -5.33
CA VAL A 26 -16.39 -20.11 -4.17
C VAL A 26 -16.25 -18.63 -3.82
N THR A 27 -17.29 -17.83 -4.03
CA THR A 27 -17.31 -16.40 -3.80
C THR A 27 -17.89 -15.99 -2.45
N GLY A 28 -18.28 -16.96 -1.60
CA GLY A 28 -18.87 -16.67 -0.30
C GLY A 28 -19.21 -17.91 0.52
N SER A 29 -19.94 -17.73 1.63
CA SER A 29 -20.45 -18.81 2.43
C SER A 29 -21.65 -19.49 1.77
N ASP A 30 -21.72 -20.81 1.77
CA ASP A 30 -22.91 -21.57 1.38
C ASP A 30 -23.83 -21.91 2.57
N TYR A 31 -23.55 -21.38 3.75
CA TYR A 31 -24.38 -21.54 4.94
C TYR A 31 -25.71 -20.79 4.78
N THR A 32 -26.83 -21.51 4.94
CA THR A 32 -28.18 -20.96 4.77
C THR A 32 -28.94 -20.78 6.08
N GLY A 33 -28.38 -21.26 7.19
CA GLY A 33 -29.01 -21.19 8.52
C GLY A 33 -29.05 -19.76 9.10
N PRO A 34 -29.68 -19.60 10.27
CA PRO A 34 -29.91 -18.30 10.90
C PRO A 34 -28.69 -17.73 11.65
N ASP A 35 -27.66 -18.52 11.95
CA ASP A 35 -26.49 -18.13 12.73
C ASP A 35 -25.52 -17.29 11.85
N THR A 36 -25.61 -15.96 11.95
CA THR A 36 -24.78 -15.03 11.18
C THR A 36 -23.30 -15.16 11.54
N ASP A 37 -22.94 -15.42 12.80
CA ASP A 37 -21.55 -15.62 13.20
C ASP A 37 -20.95 -16.87 12.53
N LEU A 38 -21.68 -17.98 12.52
CA LEU A 38 -21.26 -19.19 11.82
C LEU A 38 -21.10 -18.97 10.33
N ARG A 39 -21.98 -18.18 9.71
CA ARG A 39 -21.87 -17.81 8.30
C ARG A 39 -20.61 -17.01 8.02
N ILE A 40 -20.27 -16.03 8.85
CA ILE A 40 -19.04 -15.23 8.73
C ILE A 40 -17.81 -16.14 8.81
N ARG A 41 -17.78 -17.07 9.78
CA ARG A 41 -16.67 -18.01 9.96
C ARG A 41 -16.52 -18.99 8.78
N ASP A 42 -17.63 -19.48 8.25
CA ASP A 42 -17.64 -20.31 7.04
C ASP A 42 -17.12 -19.54 5.82
N PHE A 43 -17.55 -18.29 5.63
CA PHE A 43 -17.04 -17.38 4.62
C PHE A 43 -15.51 -17.20 4.73
N ILE A 44 -14.99 -16.96 5.93
CA ILE A 44 -13.56 -16.80 6.20
C ILE A 44 -12.79 -18.05 5.76
N TRP A 45 -13.23 -19.23 6.23
CA TRP A 45 -12.55 -20.48 5.92
C TRP A 45 -12.55 -20.77 4.42
N LYS A 46 -13.69 -20.66 3.76
CA LYS A 46 -13.83 -20.94 2.32
C LYS A 46 -13.03 -19.98 1.46
N GLY A 47 -13.07 -18.69 1.78
CA GLY A 47 -12.29 -17.71 1.05
C GLY A 47 -10.78 -17.94 1.18
N LEU A 48 -10.28 -18.23 2.39
CA LEU A 48 -8.87 -18.55 2.57
C LEU A 48 -8.49 -19.89 1.94
N ASN A 49 -9.33 -20.91 2.05
CA ASN A 49 -9.09 -22.20 1.38
C ASN A 49 -8.96 -22.03 -0.13
N GLN A 50 -9.72 -21.12 -0.75
CA GLN A 50 -9.69 -20.90 -2.20
C GLN A 50 -8.51 -20.02 -2.63
N TYR A 51 -8.29 -18.87 -1.97
CA TYR A 51 -7.46 -17.79 -2.49
C TYR A 51 -6.12 -17.62 -1.78
N TYR A 52 -5.97 -18.07 -0.53
CA TYR A 52 -4.81 -17.75 0.28
C TYR A 52 -3.51 -18.32 -0.30
N LEU A 53 -2.46 -17.49 -0.41
CA LEU A 53 -1.19 -17.88 -1.04
C LEU A 53 -0.57 -19.13 -0.41
N TRP A 54 -0.62 -19.24 0.91
CA TRP A 54 -0.05 -20.37 1.67
C TRP A 54 -1.10 -21.40 2.10
N GLN A 55 -2.17 -21.56 1.34
CA GLN A 55 -3.28 -22.46 1.67
C GLN A 55 -2.80 -23.90 1.92
N GLU A 56 -1.88 -24.40 1.09
CA GLU A 56 -1.35 -25.77 1.21
C GLU A 56 -0.44 -25.97 2.44
N GLU A 57 0.15 -24.89 2.97
CA GLU A 57 1.02 -24.92 4.15
C GLU A 57 0.23 -24.87 5.47
N VAL A 58 -1.06 -24.51 5.43
CA VAL A 58 -1.91 -24.43 6.63
C VAL A 58 -2.78 -25.66 6.73
N SER A 59 -2.49 -26.54 7.68
CA SER A 59 -3.21 -27.81 7.88
C SER A 59 -4.71 -27.63 8.04
N ASN A 60 -5.16 -26.55 8.67
CA ASN A 60 -6.58 -26.24 8.87
C ASN A 60 -7.28 -25.77 7.59
N LEU A 61 -6.54 -25.44 6.52
CA LEU A 61 -7.09 -25.03 5.22
C LEU A 61 -7.03 -26.13 4.16
N GLN A 62 -6.48 -27.30 4.47
CA GLN A 62 -6.42 -28.38 3.49
C GLN A 62 -7.80 -28.89 3.09
N ASP A 63 -7.98 -29.23 1.81
CA ASP A 63 -9.28 -29.59 1.20
C ASP A 63 -9.95 -30.80 1.85
N ASN A 64 -9.16 -31.75 2.36
CA ASN A 64 -9.63 -32.96 3.03
C ASN A 64 -9.69 -32.85 4.55
N ARG A 65 -9.39 -31.70 5.13
CA ARG A 65 -9.33 -31.51 6.59
C ARG A 65 -10.63 -31.89 7.31
N PHE A 66 -11.77 -31.62 6.68
CA PHE A 66 -13.12 -31.89 7.20
C PHE A 66 -13.91 -32.83 6.26
N GLY A 67 -13.23 -33.72 5.52
CA GLY A 67 -13.82 -34.55 4.50
C GLY A 67 -13.69 -33.95 3.09
N LYS A 68 -14.56 -34.34 2.16
CA LYS A 68 -14.53 -33.78 0.81
C LYS A 68 -14.97 -32.31 0.83
N LEU A 69 -14.22 -31.43 0.19
CA LEU A 69 -14.50 -29.98 0.14
C LEU A 69 -15.94 -29.69 -0.33
N SER A 70 -16.42 -30.39 -1.36
CA SER A 70 -17.78 -30.26 -1.90
C SER A 70 -18.90 -30.62 -0.89
N THR A 71 -18.59 -31.35 0.17
CA THR A 71 -19.54 -31.74 1.23
C THR A 71 -19.28 -31.07 2.57
N THR A 72 -18.24 -30.25 2.65
CA THR A 72 -17.90 -29.50 3.88
C THR A 72 -18.83 -28.29 4.01
N LYS A 73 -19.98 -28.54 4.64
CA LYS A 73 -21.01 -27.51 4.87
C LYS A 73 -21.24 -27.34 6.37
N ALA A 74 -21.32 -26.10 6.83
CA ALA A 74 -21.46 -25.78 8.24
C ALA A 74 -22.75 -26.34 8.87
N GLU A 75 -23.82 -26.53 8.09
CA GLU A 75 -25.06 -27.16 8.59
C GLU A 75 -24.96 -28.68 8.78
N LYS A 76 -24.04 -29.34 8.07
CA LYS A 76 -24.02 -30.83 7.95
C LYS A 76 -22.78 -31.46 8.55
N ASN A 77 -21.68 -30.73 8.70
CA ASN A 77 -20.42 -31.25 9.20
C ASN A 77 -20.15 -30.76 10.63
N THR A 78 -20.40 -31.64 11.60
CA THR A 78 -20.26 -31.31 13.03
C THR A 78 -18.83 -30.94 13.41
N ASP A 79 -17.81 -31.61 12.86
CA ASP A 79 -16.41 -31.34 13.21
C ASP A 79 -15.95 -30.02 12.60
N TYR A 80 -16.38 -29.71 11.39
CA TYR A 80 -16.15 -28.41 10.76
C TYR A 80 -16.79 -27.29 11.57
N THR A 81 -18.06 -27.42 11.94
CA THR A 81 -18.77 -26.42 12.75
C THR A 81 -18.13 -26.23 14.12
N LYS A 82 -17.74 -27.32 14.81
CA LYS A 82 -17.00 -27.24 16.08
C LYS A 82 -15.67 -26.50 15.92
N PHE A 83 -14.92 -26.79 14.85
CA PHE A 83 -13.68 -26.10 14.53
C PHE A 83 -13.92 -24.61 14.33
N LEU A 84 -14.85 -24.22 13.47
CA LEU A 84 -15.16 -22.81 13.22
C LEU A 84 -15.52 -22.06 14.50
N LYS A 85 -16.28 -22.69 15.42
CA LYS A 85 -16.73 -22.11 16.70
C LYS A 85 -15.70 -22.22 17.82
N SER A 86 -14.59 -22.93 17.64
CA SER A 86 -13.56 -23.09 18.70
C SER A 86 -12.75 -21.83 18.96
N PHE A 87 -12.83 -20.82 18.09
CA PHE A 87 -12.18 -19.52 18.25
C PHE A 87 -13.15 -18.48 18.81
N GLY A 88 -12.68 -17.61 19.71
CA GLY A 88 -13.52 -16.64 20.41
C GLY A 88 -14.20 -15.59 19.51
N SER A 89 -13.65 -15.31 18.31
CA SER A 89 -14.22 -14.37 17.33
C SER A 89 -13.85 -14.77 15.90
N PRO A 90 -14.52 -14.19 14.86
CA PRO A 90 -14.12 -14.32 13.47
C PRO A 90 -12.68 -13.90 13.21
N GLU A 91 -12.20 -12.81 13.83
CA GLU A 91 -10.80 -12.36 13.73
C GLU A 91 -9.83 -13.39 14.34
N ALA A 92 -10.21 -13.98 15.50
CA ALA A 92 -9.38 -15.01 16.12
C ALA A 92 -9.26 -16.25 15.24
N LEU A 93 -10.34 -16.66 14.57
CA LEU A 93 -10.30 -17.72 13.56
C LEU A 93 -9.37 -17.34 12.40
N PHE A 94 -9.51 -16.14 11.84
CA PHE A 94 -8.69 -15.66 10.74
C PHE A 94 -7.21 -15.64 11.13
N TYR A 95 -6.83 -14.85 12.14
CA TYR A 95 -5.42 -14.60 12.48
C TYR A 95 -4.71 -15.78 13.15
N ARG A 96 -5.40 -16.53 14.03
CA ARG A 96 -4.78 -17.59 14.85
C ARG A 96 -5.03 -18.99 14.30
N GLY A 97 -6.16 -19.19 13.61
CA GLY A 97 -6.58 -20.49 13.12
C GLY A 97 -6.16 -20.80 11.70
N LEU A 98 -6.08 -19.78 10.86
CA LEU A 98 -6.03 -19.95 9.40
C LEU A 98 -4.87 -19.26 8.69
N LEU A 99 -4.21 -18.26 9.29
CA LEU A 99 -3.03 -17.66 8.66
C LEU A 99 -1.74 -18.42 8.98
N ASN A 100 -0.83 -18.43 8.02
CA ASN A 100 0.49 -19.05 8.15
C ASN A 100 1.41 -18.19 9.01
N ARG A 101 1.61 -18.57 10.27
CA ARG A 101 2.48 -17.89 11.25
C ARG A 101 2.37 -16.36 11.15
N TYR A 102 1.15 -15.86 11.44
CA TYR A 102 0.82 -14.43 11.35
C TYR A 102 1.87 -13.54 12.03
N LYS A 103 2.25 -12.45 11.36
CA LYS A 103 3.35 -11.50 11.67
C LYS A 103 4.77 -12.06 11.51
N GLN A 104 4.96 -13.32 11.15
CA GLN A 104 6.27 -13.91 10.84
C GLN A 104 6.40 -14.22 9.35
N ILE A 105 5.51 -15.04 8.79
CA ILE A 105 5.41 -15.33 7.35
C ILE A 105 4.37 -14.43 6.73
N ASP A 106 3.12 -14.57 7.12
CA ASP A 106 2.07 -13.63 6.70
C ASP A 106 2.08 -12.41 7.60
N ARG A 107 2.64 -11.31 7.09
CA ARG A 107 2.71 -10.03 7.81
C ARG A 107 1.58 -9.07 7.48
N PHE A 108 0.78 -9.35 6.44
CA PHE A 108 -0.01 -8.35 5.75
C PHE A 108 -1.48 -8.70 5.55
N SER A 109 -1.89 -9.97 5.62
CA SER A 109 -3.30 -10.32 5.53
C SER A 109 -4.10 -9.71 6.69
N TYR A 110 -5.30 -9.20 6.39
CA TYR A 110 -6.20 -8.68 7.41
C TYR A 110 -7.68 -8.94 7.09
N ILE A 111 -8.52 -8.75 8.08
CA ILE A 111 -9.98 -8.87 7.99
C ILE A 111 -10.62 -7.66 8.65
N THR A 112 -11.76 -7.22 8.15
CA THR A 112 -12.54 -6.10 8.68
C THR A 112 -14.02 -6.46 8.78
N ASP A 113 -14.69 -5.90 9.77
CA ASP A 113 -16.14 -5.97 9.95
C ASP A 113 -16.92 -4.86 9.21
N ASP A 114 -16.18 -3.96 8.53
CA ASP A 114 -16.75 -2.85 7.74
C ASP A 114 -16.03 -2.65 6.40
N TYR A 115 -16.50 -3.39 5.37
CA TYR A 115 -15.96 -3.23 4.02
C TYR A 115 -16.25 -1.85 3.39
N VAL A 116 -17.26 -1.12 3.87
CA VAL A 116 -17.55 0.22 3.33
C VAL A 116 -16.43 1.19 3.69
N LYS A 117 -15.94 1.10 4.93
CA LYS A 117 -14.77 1.86 5.35
C LYS A 117 -13.53 1.48 4.54
N LEU A 118 -13.32 0.18 4.28
CA LEU A 118 -12.20 -0.32 3.47
C LEU A 118 -12.27 0.22 2.03
N GLU A 119 -13.44 0.15 1.39
CA GLU A 119 -13.64 0.67 0.02
C GLU A 119 -13.40 2.18 -0.07
N ASN A 120 -13.81 2.94 0.94
CA ASN A 120 -13.53 4.37 1.01
C ASN A 120 -12.02 4.64 1.12
N GLN A 121 -11.29 3.86 1.92
CA GLN A 121 -9.82 3.97 2.00
C GLN A 121 -9.16 3.70 0.65
N PHE A 122 -9.60 2.68 -0.10
CA PHE A 122 -9.10 2.42 -1.46
C PHE A 122 -9.42 3.53 -2.46
N LYS A 123 -10.45 4.33 -2.18
CA LYS A 123 -10.78 5.55 -2.95
C LYS A 123 -9.99 6.79 -2.48
N GLY A 124 -9.13 6.65 -1.48
CA GLY A 124 -8.40 7.76 -0.88
C GLY A 124 -9.24 8.60 0.08
N ILE A 125 -10.34 8.07 0.61
CA ILE A 125 -11.21 8.76 1.56
C ILE A 125 -11.06 8.08 2.93
N SER A 126 -10.61 8.84 3.92
CA SER A 126 -10.49 8.35 5.30
C SER A 126 -10.96 9.38 6.31
N ALA A 127 -11.45 8.92 7.46
CA ALA A 127 -11.70 9.80 8.60
C ALA A 127 -10.34 10.18 9.22
N SER A 128 -9.88 11.40 8.98
CA SER A 128 -8.60 11.90 9.49
C SER A 128 -8.66 13.39 9.75
N THR A 129 -7.68 13.92 10.47
CA THR A 129 -7.44 15.36 10.57
C THR A 129 -6.77 15.95 9.33
N GLY A 130 -6.24 15.09 8.45
CA GLY A 130 -5.39 15.47 7.32
C GLY A 130 -3.92 15.68 7.68
N MET A 131 -3.52 15.42 8.92
CA MET A 131 -2.14 15.43 9.37
C MET A 131 -1.54 14.03 9.23
N ASP A 132 -0.55 13.84 8.36
CA ASP A 132 0.33 12.67 8.43
C ASP A 132 1.40 12.92 9.49
N SER A 133 1.50 12.04 10.46
CA SER A 133 2.42 12.20 11.58
C SER A 133 3.06 10.88 11.99
N GLN A 134 4.26 10.99 12.56
CA GLN A 134 4.96 9.89 13.24
C GLN A 134 5.17 10.23 14.71
N TYR A 135 5.19 9.20 15.54
CA TYR A 135 5.35 9.34 16.98
C TYR A 135 6.65 8.68 17.43
N VAL A 136 7.58 9.49 17.87
CA VAL A 136 8.96 9.09 18.13
C VAL A 136 9.21 9.05 19.63
N LEU A 137 9.88 7.98 20.08
CA LEU A 137 10.28 7.84 21.48
C LEU A 137 11.35 8.89 21.84
N MET A 138 11.17 9.55 22.97
CA MET A 138 12.20 10.44 23.52
C MET A 138 13.31 9.63 24.22
N ARG A 139 14.49 10.22 24.34
CA ARG A 139 15.68 9.57 24.96
C ARG A 139 15.47 9.08 26.40
N ASN A 140 14.44 9.60 27.10
CA ASN A 140 14.09 9.10 28.43
C ASN A 140 13.41 7.71 28.43
N GLY A 141 13.13 7.13 27.24
CA GLY A 141 12.56 5.80 27.08
C GLY A 141 11.08 5.66 27.50
N VAL A 142 10.40 6.73 27.88
CA VAL A 142 9.03 6.75 28.40
C VAL A 142 8.13 7.65 27.57
N ASN A 143 8.54 8.92 27.41
CA ASN A 143 7.78 9.92 26.69
C ASN A 143 7.95 9.76 25.18
N ALA A 144 6.93 10.19 24.43
CA ALA A 144 6.98 10.31 22.99
C ALA A 144 6.61 11.73 22.53
N ALA A 145 6.98 12.04 21.31
CA ALA A 145 6.61 13.27 20.62
C ALA A 145 5.99 12.92 19.27
N GLY A 146 4.93 13.65 18.89
CA GLY A 146 4.38 13.60 17.54
C GLY A 146 5.11 14.59 16.63
N PHE A 147 5.41 14.15 15.40
CA PHE A 147 6.01 14.96 14.34
C PHE A 147 5.09 14.99 13.13
N VAL A 148 4.85 16.18 12.60
CA VAL A 148 4.08 16.35 11.36
C VAL A 148 5.00 16.11 10.15
N ASN A 149 4.74 15.03 9.40
CA ASN A 149 5.48 14.71 8.17
C ASN A 149 5.00 15.56 6.99
N TYR A 150 3.68 15.64 6.82
CA TYR A 150 3.01 16.52 5.86
C TYR A 150 1.56 16.75 6.27
N VAL A 151 0.93 17.71 5.61
CA VAL A 151 -0.47 18.05 5.81
C VAL A 151 -1.19 17.96 4.46
N ILE A 152 -2.36 17.32 4.45
CA ILE A 152 -3.20 17.22 3.25
C ILE A 152 -3.83 18.59 2.97
N PRO A 153 -3.67 19.16 1.77
CA PRO A 153 -4.26 20.45 1.42
C PRO A 153 -5.78 20.46 1.63
N ASN A 154 -6.29 21.57 2.15
CA ASN A 154 -7.70 21.83 2.47
C ASN A 154 -8.30 20.95 3.59
N SER A 155 -7.50 20.13 4.26
CA SER A 155 -7.92 19.35 5.43
C SER A 155 -8.16 20.23 6.67
N ASP A 156 -8.62 19.62 7.76
CA ASP A 156 -8.77 20.33 9.05
C ASP A 156 -7.42 20.80 9.57
N ALA A 157 -6.38 19.97 9.53
CA ALA A 157 -5.03 20.32 9.92
C ALA A 157 -4.43 21.48 9.11
N ASP A 158 -4.69 21.53 7.80
CA ASP A 158 -4.27 22.64 6.93
C ASP A 158 -4.96 23.95 7.30
N LYS A 159 -6.27 23.92 7.53
CA LYS A 159 -7.05 25.08 7.98
C LYS A 159 -6.61 25.61 9.35
N GLN A 160 -6.10 24.73 10.22
CA GLN A 160 -5.52 25.11 11.52
C GLN A 160 -4.06 25.61 11.40
N GLY A 161 -3.49 25.62 10.20
CA GLY A 161 -2.15 26.13 9.93
C GLY A 161 -1.00 25.22 10.34
N LEU A 162 -1.27 23.92 10.56
CA LEU A 162 -0.22 22.93 10.80
C LEU A 162 0.69 22.79 9.59
N LYS A 163 1.97 22.53 9.84
CA LYS A 163 3.00 22.40 8.81
C LYS A 163 3.94 21.25 9.10
N ARG A 164 4.60 20.74 8.05
CA ARG A 164 5.73 19.83 8.18
C ARG A 164 6.76 20.36 9.18
N GLY A 165 7.20 19.51 10.09
CA GLY A 165 8.17 19.82 11.14
C GLY A 165 7.55 20.40 12.40
N ASP A 166 6.24 20.63 12.47
CA ASP A 166 5.57 20.93 13.74
C ASP A 166 5.63 19.69 14.65
N ILE A 167 5.91 19.94 15.93
CA ILE A 167 6.10 18.91 16.95
C ILE A 167 5.07 19.14 18.04
N PHE A 168 4.55 18.07 18.61
CA PHE A 168 3.64 18.16 19.76
C PHE A 168 3.97 17.08 20.79
N LEU A 169 3.80 17.42 22.06
CA LEU A 169 4.19 16.58 23.19
C LEU A 169 3.00 16.10 24.00
N THR A 170 1.83 16.67 23.76
CA THR A 170 0.57 16.39 24.48
C THR A 170 -0.57 16.25 23.49
N ILE A 171 -1.57 15.45 23.89
CA ILE A 171 -2.88 15.38 23.24
C ILE A 171 -3.90 15.63 24.35
N ASN A 172 -4.79 16.63 24.21
CA ASN A 172 -5.77 17.06 25.21
C ASN A 172 -5.11 17.39 26.58
N GLY A 173 -3.91 18.06 26.53
CA GLY A 173 -3.14 18.37 27.73
C GLY A 173 -2.44 17.15 28.36
N GLN A 174 -2.66 15.94 27.86
CA GLN A 174 -2.07 14.71 28.39
C GLN A 174 -0.76 14.40 27.68
N ARG A 175 0.32 14.18 28.44
CA ARG A 175 1.63 13.84 27.89
C ARG A 175 1.58 12.54 27.10
N ILE A 176 2.11 12.55 25.87
CA ILE A 176 2.24 11.36 25.04
C ILE A 176 3.36 10.47 25.61
N THR A 177 3.05 9.19 25.76
CA THR A 177 3.98 8.15 26.24
C THR A 177 3.87 6.90 25.37
N LYS A 178 4.88 6.03 25.46
CA LYS A 178 4.88 4.72 24.80
C LYS A 178 3.63 3.88 25.12
N THR A 179 3.02 4.06 26.28
CA THR A 179 1.90 3.23 26.76
C THR A 179 0.53 3.81 26.48
N ASN A 180 0.37 5.14 26.34
CA ASN A 180 -0.95 5.76 26.16
C ASN A 180 -1.25 6.23 24.74
N ILE A 181 -0.25 6.27 23.86
CA ILE A 181 -0.38 6.83 22.52
C ILE A 181 -1.54 6.23 21.72
N ASN A 182 -1.69 4.90 21.70
CA ASN A 182 -2.74 4.23 20.94
C ASN A 182 -4.15 4.59 21.47
N GLU A 183 -4.29 4.92 22.75
CA GLU A 183 -5.57 5.35 23.30
C GLU A 183 -5.84 6.83 22.97
N LEU A 184 -4.82 7.67 23.07
CA LEU A 184 -4.93 9.10 22.73
C LEU A 184 -5.32 9.32 21.26
N LEU A 185 -4.82 8.48 20.35
CA LEU A 185 -5.11 8.56 18.91
C LEU A 185 -6.54 8.11 18.53
N LYS A 186 -7.30 7.50 19.42
CA LYS A 186 -8.71 7.15 19.15
C LYS A 186 -9.66 8.35 19.24
N ASN A 187 -9.21 9.48 19.81
CA ASN A 187 -10.04 10.68 19.93
C ASN A 187 -10.38 11.24 18.54
N LYS A 188 -11.67 11.46 18.30
CA LYS A 188 -12.14 12.08 17.07
C LYS A 188 -11.90 13.58 17.02
N THR A 189 -11.82 14.22 18.16
CA THR A 189 -11.46 15.63 18.35
C THR A 189 -10.45 15.71 19.46
N TYR A 190 -9.36 16.44 19.23
CA TYR A 190 -8.31 16.60 20.22
C TYR A 190 -7.51 17.88 20.00
N THR A 191 -6.89 18.38 21.09
CA THR A 191 -6.00 19.55 21.07
C THR A 191 -4.54 19.11 21.16
N ILE A 192 -3.66 19.84 20.48
CA ILE A 192 -2.21 19.70 20.55
C ILE A 192 -1.56 21.06 20.71
N ASP A 193 -0.50 21.14 21.53
CA ASP A 193 0.35 22.31 21.65
C ASP A 193 1.57 22.15 20.75
N ILE A 194 1.85 23.17 19.92
CA ILE A 194 2.90 23.11 18.90
C ILE A 194 4.23 23.59 19.45
N TYR A 195 5.25 22.78 19.22
CA TYR A 195 6.65 23.03 19.52
C TYR A 195 7.49 23.05 18.24
N ARG A 196 8.64 23.69 18.31
CA ARG A 196 9.68 23.64 17.28
C ARG A 196 11.05 23.43 17.88
N ILE A 197 11.97 22.87 17.13
CA ILE A 197 13.37 22.75 17.53
C ILE A 197 14.08 24.01 17.09
N ASP A 198 14.78 24.66 18.03
CA ASP A 198 15.63 25.82 17.74
C ASP A 198 17.01 25.41 17.18
N GLN A 199 17.83 26.39 16.84
CA GLN A 199 19.17 26.15 16.27
C GLN A 199 20.12 25.42 17.24
N GLN A 200 19.81 25.38 18.53
CA GLN A 200 20.55 24.67 19.56
C GLN A 200 20.05 23.25 19.76
N GLY A 201 19.00 22.83 19.04
CA GLY A 201 18.38 21.49 19.18
C GLY A 201 17.40 21.40 20.35
N ILE A 202 16.96 22.54 20.92
CA ILE A 202 16.06 22.59 22.08
C ILE A 202 14.61 22.76 21.60
N LEU A 203 13.70 22.03 22.23
CA LEU A 203 12.26 22.16 21.99
C LEU A 203 11.74 23.46 22.61
N GLN A 204 11.20 24.34 21.78
CA GLN A 204 10.61 25.61 22.19
C GLN A 204 9.11 25.60 21.89
N PRO A 205 8.25 25.96 22.87
CA PRO A 205 6.82 26.14 22.62
C PRO A 205 6.61 27.34 21.69
N THR A 206 5.72 27.18 20.73
CA THR A 206 5.35 28.27 19.80
C THR A 206 4.26 29.19 20.36
N GLY A 207 3.61 28.78 21.45
CA GLY A 207 2.39 29.43 21.96
C GLY A 207 1.13 29.15 21.11
N HIS A 208 1.24 28.29 20.11
CA HIS A 208 0.13 27.91 19.22
C HIS A 208 -0.46 26.59 19.68
N THR A 209 -1.75 26.60 20.05
CA THR A 209 -2.55 25.41 20.36
C THR A 209 -3.58 25.25 19.27
N VAL A 210 -3.72 24.05 18.73
CA VAL A 210 -4.70 23.72 17.68
C VAL A 210 -5.66 22.65 18.16
N THR A 211 -6.93 22.77 17.77
CA THR A 211 -7.95 21.73 17.93
C THR A 211 -8.19 21.08 16.59
N LEU A 212 -8.02 19.77 16.53
CA LEU A 212 -8.13 18.98 15.32
C LEU A 212 -9.37 18.10 15.37
N HIS A 213 -10.04 17.96 14.22
CA HIS A 213 -11.25 17.15 14.04
C HIS A 213 -11.01 16.10 12.98
N ASN A 214 -11.27 14.82 13.30
CA ASN A 214 -11.32 13.76 12.31
C ASN A 214 -12.58 13.91 11.46
N THR A 215 -12.41 14.28 10.20
CA THR A 215 -13.48 14.41 9.20
C THR A 215 -13.19 13.52 8.01
N GLU A 216 -14.17 13.22 7.18
CA GLU A 216 -13.90 12.57 5.89
C GLU A 216 -12.99 13.46 5.06
N THR A 217 -11.76 13.00 4.86
CA THR A 217 -10.69 13.76 4.20
C THR A 217 -10.28 13.00 2.96
N PRO A 218 -10.58 13.50 1.73
CA PRO A 218 -10.02 12.96 0.50
C PRO A 218 -8.53 13.34 0.41
N GLU A 219 -7.68 12.38 0.11
CA GLU A 219 -6.25 12.58 -0.10
C GLU A 219 -5.91 12.36 -1.58
N ASN A 220 -5.57 13.45 -2.29
CA ASN A 220 -4.93 13.32 -3.60
C ASN A 220 -3.48 12.87 -3.38
N PRO A 221 -3.10 11.67 -3.85
CA PRO A 221 -1.76 11.13 -3.61
C PRO A 221 -0.66 11.88 -4.37
N VAL A 222 -0.96 12.65 -5.42
CA VAL A 222 -0.05 13.59 -6.07
C VAL A 222 0.07 14.82 -5.17
N LEU A 223 0.81 14.69 -4.05
CA LEU A 223 0.88 15.76 -3.05
C LEU A 223 1.64 16.97 -3.59
N ILE A 224 2.79 16.75 -4.22
CA ILE A 224 3.62 17.80 -4.82
C ILE A 224 4.09 17.35 -6.18
N LYS A 225 3.89 18.20 -7.18
CA LYS A 225 4.48 18.09 -8.52
C LYS A 225 5.17 19.40 -8.86
N LYS A 226 6.44 19.33 -9.25
CA LYS A 226 7.26 20.53 -9.52
C LYS A 226 8.35 20.22 -10.54
N VAL A 227 8.72 21.20 -11.34
CA VAL A 227 9.94 21.13 -12.17
C VAL A 227 10.97 22.12 -11.62
N ILE A 228 12.15 21.61 -11.30
CA ILE A 228 13.29 22.36 -10.77
C ILE A 228 14.29 22.53 -11.92
N THR A 229 14.63 23.77 -12.24
CA THR A 229 15.62 24.09 -13.28
C THR A 229 16.94 24.52 -12.62
N LEU A 230 18.01 23.77 -12.89
CA LEU A 230 19.36 24.03 -12.39
C LEU A 230 20.37 23.91 -13.54
N GLY A 231 20.81 25.05 -14.06
CA GLY A 231 21.64 25.07 -15.26
C GLY A 231 20.93 24.44 -16.45
N GLN A 232 21.50 23.36 -16.99
CA GLN A 232 20.90 22.60 -18.09
C GLN A 232 19.93 21.50 -17.65
N HIS A 233 19.85 21.21 -16.33
CA HIS A 233 19.00 20.15 -15.80
C HIS A 233 17.59 20.65 -15.57
N LYS A 234 16.61 19.88 -16.05
CA LYS A 234 15.18 20.07 -15.78
C LYS A 234 14.66 18.85 -15.05
N ILE A 235 14.62 18.95 -13.73
CA ILE A 235 14.34 17.86 -12.80
C ILE A 235 12.87 17.92 -12.41
N ALA A 236 12.07 16.92 -12.80
CA ALA A 236 10.75 16.71 -12.22
C ALA A 236 10.91 16.19 -10.77
N TYR A 237 10.16 16.74 -9.85
CA TYR A 237 9.96 16.23 -8.50
C TYR A 237 8.50 15.85 -8.32
N LEU A 238 8.27 14.61 -7.94
CA LEU A 238 6.94 14.07 -7.65
C LEU A 238 6.93 13.47 -6.25
N MET A 239 6.23 14.12 -5.30
CA MET A 239 5.85 13.51 -4.03
C MET A 239 4.55 12.76 -4.20
N TYR A 240 4.60 11.43 -4.08
CA TYR A 240 3.48 10.53 -4.35
C TYR A 240 3.22 9.62 -3.15
N ASN A 241 2.06 9.80 -2.49
CA ASN A 241 1.81 9.27 -1.15
C ASN A 241 1.08 7.92 -1.12
N ALA A 242 0.37 7.54 -2.20
CA ALA A 242 -0.34 6.27 -2.29
C ALA A 242 -0.71 5.93 -3.74
N PHE A 243 -0.85 4.65 -4.06
CA PHE A 243 -1.29 4.17 -5.38
C PHE A 243 -2.82 4.00 -5.40
N ILE A 244 -3.54 5.11 -5.50
CA ILE A 244 -5.01 5.17 -5.47
C ILE A 244 -5.54 5.29 -6.89
N ALA A 245 -6.26 4.27 -7.37
CA ALA A 245 -6.71 4.19 -8.76
C ALA A 245 -7.59 5.36 -9.18
N ASN A 246 -8.38 5.94 -8.26
CA ASN A 246 -9.24 7.09 -8.55
C ASN A 246 -8.48 8.34 -8.97
N TYR A 247 -7.16 8.41 -8.71
CA TYR A 247 -6.29 9.55 -9.04
C TYR A 247 -5.29 9.24 -10.16
N ASN A 248 -5.53 8.19 -10.95
CA ASN A 248 -4.70 7.86 -12.10
C ASN A 248 -4.65 8.99 -13.13
N LYS A 249 -5.76 9.74 -13.27
CA LYS A 249 -5.83 10.90 -14.16
C LYS A 249 -4.90 12.02 -13.70
N GLU A 250 -4.95 12.39 -12.43
CA GLU A 250 -4.10 13.43 -11.83
C GLU A 250 -2.63 13.06 -11.90
N LEU A 251 -2.31 11.77 -11.71
CA LEU A 251 -0.96 11.26 -11.88
C LEU A 251 -0.49 11.43 -13.33
N ASN A 252 -1.32 11.05 -14.30
CA ASN A 252 -1.00 11.18 -15.74
C ASN A 252 -0.86 12.65 -16.18
N GLU A 253 -1.71 13.53 -15.64
CA GLU A 253 -1.63 14.99 -15.87
C GLU A 253 -0.31 15.56 -15.31
N ALA A 254 0.18 15.09 -14.15
CA ALA A 254 1.48 15.48 -13.62
C ALA A 254 2.60 15.16 -14.61
N PHE A 255 2.58 13.97 -15.20
CA PHE A 255 3.57 13.58 -16.23
C PHE A 255 3.40 14.36 -17.54
N ALA A 256 2.19 14.74 -17.92
CA ALA A 256 1.97 15.66 -19.06
C ALA A 256 2.62 17.03 -18.81
N GLU A 257 2.47 17.58 -17.61
CA GLU A 257 3.10 18.86 -17.22
C GLU A 257 4.64 18.75 -17.20
N PHE A 258 5.20 17.68 -16.64
CA PHE A 258 6.64 17.43 -16.64
C PHE A 258 7.19 17.34 -18.06
N LYS A 259 6.49 16.62 -18.94
CA LYS A 259 6.85 16.50 -20.36
C LYS A 259 6.80 17.85 -21.09
N ALA A 260 5.74 18.63 -20.87
CA ALA A 260 5.58 19.95 -21.46
C ALA A 260 6.66 20.94 -21.00
N ALA A 261 7.11 20.82 -19.74
CA ALA A 261 8.22 21.59 -19.19
C ALA A 261 9.60 21.13 -19.71
N GLY A 262 9.65 19.97 -20.41
CA GLY A 262 10.89 19.38 -20.92
C GLY A 262 11.75 18.75 -19.84
N ALA A 263 11.16 18.16 -18.82
CA ALA A 263 11.89 17.43 -17.78
C ALA A 263 12.59 16.21 -18.37
N THR A 264 13.86 16.03 -18.03
CA THR A 264 14.73 14.93 -18.48
C THR A 264 15.17 14.04 -17.35
N GLU A 265 14.96 14.45 -16.12
CA GLU A 265 15.22 13.69 -14.89
C GLU A 265 13.98 13.67 -13.98
N LEU A 266 13.87 12.64 -13.16
CA LEU A 266 12.80 12.51 -12.16
C LEU A 266 13.38 12.12 -10.80
N VAL A 267 12.98 12.86 -9.78
CA VAL A 267 13.05 12.46 -8.37
C VAL A 267 11.65 12.04 -7.94
N LEU A 268 11.46 10.75 -7.74
CA LEU A 268 10.21 10.16 -7.25
C LEU A 268 10.28 9.98 -5.75
N ASP A 269 9.52 10.77 -5.02
CA ASP A 269 9.50 10.73 -3.55
C ASP A 269 8.39 9.80 -3.06
N LEU A 270 8.78 8.64 -2.57
CA LEU A 270 7.91 7.60 -2.02
C LEU A 270 8.10 7.41 -0.51
N ARG A 271 8.70 8.38 0.20
CA ARG A 271 9.07 8.25 1.62
C ARG A 271 7.91 7.83 2.52
N TYR A 272 6.71 8.27 2.24
CA TYR A 272 5.53 7.98 3.08
C TYR A 272 4.47 7.17 2.32
N ASN A 273 4.88 6.46 1.25
CA ASN A 273 3.97 5.72 0.39
C ASN A 273 3.96 4.22 0.75
N GLY A 274 2.89 3.77 1.39
CA GLY A 274 2.68 2.37 1.76
C GLY A 274 2.24 1.45 0.63
N GLY A 275 2.03 1.97 -0.60
CA GLY A 275 1.61 1.16 -1.74
C GLY A 275 0.20 1.47 -2.24
N GLY A 276 -0.52 0.44 -2.70
CA GLY A 276 -1.88 0.51 -3.23
C GLY A 276 -2.10 -0.35 -4.48
N SER A 277 -2.79 0.18 -5.48
CA SER A 277 -3.19 -0.55 -6.69
C SER A 277 -2.00 -0.98 -7.55
N ILE A 278 -1.98 -2.25 -7.95
CA ILE A 278 -1.02 -2.81 -8.90
C ILE A 278 -1.16 -2.12 -10.27
N ASP A 279 -2.38 -1.88 -10.75
CA ASP A 279 -2.60 -1.21 -12.03
C ASP A 279 -1.99 0.20 -12.04
N THR A 280 -2.18 0.95 -10.95
CA THR A 280 -1.58 2.29 -10.81
C THR A 280 -0.06 2.23 -10.79
N ALA A 281 0.54 1.19 -10.18
CA ALA A 281 2.00 0.97 -10.23
C ALA A 281 2.50 0.69 -11.65
N VAL A 282 1.74 -0.11 -12.44
CA VAL A 282 2.03 -0.33 -13.87
C VAL A 282 1.97 0.98 -14.65
N TYR A 283 0.97 1.82 -14.39
CA TYR A 283 0.85 3.12 -15.08
C TYR A 283 1.99 4.06 -14.73
N LEU A 284 2.35 4.18 -13.44
CA LEU A 284 3.49 5.00 -13.03
C LEU A 284 4.80 4.50 -13.65
N ALA A 285 5.04 3.19 -13.65
CA ALA A 285 6.21 2.60 -14.30
C ALA A 285 6.23 2.90 -15.82
N SER A 286 5.06 2.86 -16.47
CA SER A 286 4.90 3.18 -17.89
C SER A 286 5.11 4.67 -18.18
N MET A 287 4.68 5.56 -17.29
CA MET A 287 4.94 7.00 -17.37
C MET A 287 6.44 7.31 -17.26
N ILE A 288 7.18 6.51 -16.48
CA ILE A 288 8.63 6.66 -16.32
C ILE A 288 9.37 6.08 -17.53
N ALA A 289 9.02 4.87 -17.96
CA ALA A 289 9.80 4.01 -18.85
C ALA A 289 9.05 3.64 -20.15
N GLY A 290 8.30 4.56 -20.75
CA GLY A 290 7.45 4.29 -21.92
C GLY A 290 8.19 3.83 -23.18
N GLN A 291 9.53 4.03 -23.29
CA GLN A 291 10.35 3.45 -24.34
C GLN A 291 10.38 1.91 -24.30
N HIS A 292 9.93 1.31 -23.19
CA HIS A 292 9.84 -0.14 -23.01
C HIS A 292 8.40 -0.66 -23.10
N GLN A 293 7.48 0.11 -23.71
CA GLN A 293 6.10 -0.31 -23.96
C GLN A 293 6.02 -1.73 -24.54
N GLY A 294 5.07 -2.54 -24.04
CA GLY A 294 4.87 -3.92 -24.46
C GLY A 294 5.86 -4.92 -23.87
N GLN A 295 6.86 -4.48 -23.12
CA GLN A 295 7.76 -5.39 -22.42
C GLN A 295 7.18 -5.81 -21.08
N LEU A 296 7.53 -7.02 -20.66
CA LEU A 296 7.06 -7.61 -19.42
C LEU A 296 7.55 -6.82 -18.21
N PHE A 297 6.65 -6.21 -17.47
CA PHE A 297 6.99 -5.48 -16.25
C PHE A 297 7.19 -6.43 -15.06
N VAL A 298 6.15 -7.22 -14.72
CA VAL A 298 6.20 -8.19 -13.62
C VAL A 298 5.37 -9.44 -13.91
N ARG A 299 5.65 -10.52 -13.16
CA ARG A 299 4.83 -11.74 -13.10
C ARG A 299 4.23 -11.91 -11.73
N GLU A 300 2.98 -12.38 -11.71
CA GLU A 300 2.23 -12.72 -10.50
C GLU A 300 2.18 -14.24 -10.36
N LYS A 301 2.51 -14.73 -9.19
CA LYS A 301 2.43 -16.17 -8.83
C LYS A 301 1.35 -16.33 -7.76
N TRP A 302 0.28 -16.98 -8.13
CA TRP A 302 -0.85 -17.30 -7.26
C TRP A 302 -0.67 -18.65 -6.55
N ASN A 303 -1.57 -18.96 -5.61
CA ASN A 303 -1.59 -20.32 -5.06
C ASN A 303 -1.97 -21.34 -6.17
N THR A 304 -1.72 -22.64 -5.92
CA THR A 304 -1.90 -23.70 -6.90
C THR A 304 -3.32 -23.75 -7.46
N LYS A 305 -4.35 -23.48 -6.65
CA LYS A 305 -5.75 -23.49 -7.08
C LYS A 305 -6.10 -22.36 -8.04
N MET A 306 -5.55 -21.18 -7.80
CA MET A 306 -5.87 -19.98 -8.58
C MET A 306 -4.97 -19.79 -9.77
N GLN A 307 -3.77 -20.38 -9.79
CA GLN A 307 -2.77 -20.17 -10.84
C GLN A 307 -3.30 -20.51 -12.24
N ALA A 308 -4.01 -21.63 -12.39
CA ALA A 308 -4.57 -22.02 -13.67
C ALA A 308 -5.66 -21.04 -14.16
N ALA A 309 -6.58 -20.64 -13.28
CA ALA A 309 -7.61 -19.65 -13.59
C ALA A 309 -7.00 -18.28 -13.93
N ALA A 310 -6.01 -17.83 -13.17
CA ALA A 310 -5.30 -16.57 -13.40
C ALA A 310 -4.56 -16.59 -14.75
N ASN A 311 -3.94 -17.70 -15.14
CA ASN A 311 -3.29 -17.87 -16.45
C ASN A 311 -4.31 -17.75 -17.60
N LEU A 312 -5.47 -18.39 -17.49
CA LEU A 312 -6.52 -18.32 -18.50
C LEU A 312 -7.08 -16.89 -18.69
N GLN A 313 -7.10 -16.11 -17.62
CA GLN A 313 -7.55 -14.72 -17.66
C GLN A 313 -6.46 -13.72 -18.07
N GLY A 314 -5.22 -14.19 -18.36
CA GLY A 314 -4.07 -13.33 -18.60
C GLY A 314 -3.65 -12.50 -17.39
N ALA A 315 -4.07 -12.91 -16.20
CA ALA A 315 -3.93 -12.15 -14.96
C ALA A 315 -2.58 -12.36 -14.24
N THR A 316 -1.69 -13.15 -14.84
CA THR A 316 -0.39 -13.53 -14.23
C THR A 316 0.79 -12.69 -14.71
N VAL A 317 0.56 -11.78 -15.63
CA VAL A 317 1.61 -10.91 -16.20
C VAL A 317 1.10 -9.49 -16.32
N GLN A 318 1.98 -8.53 -16.06
CA GLN A 318 1.74 -7.12 -16.31
C GLN A 318 2.81 -6.61 -17.28
N TYR A 319 2.41 -5.83 -18.26
CA TYR A 319 3.28 -5.23 -19.27
C TYR A 319 3.33 -3.72 -19.11
N LEU A 320 4.45 -3.11 -19.42
CA LEU A 320 4.50 -1.66 -19.60
C LEU A 320 3.59 -1.27 -20.77
N THR A 321 2.76 -0.24 -20.59
CA THR A 321 1.66 0.09 -21.51
C THR A 321 1.66 1.57 -21.90
N ASP A 322 1.09 1.88 -23.06
CA ASP A 322 0.90 3.27 -23.53
C ASP A 322 -0.51 3.81 -23.22
N LYS A 323 -1.38 2.96 -22.65
CA LYS A 323 -2.78 3.32 -22.31
C LYS A 323 -3.20 2.72 -20.99
N MET A 324 -4.07 3.41 -20.30
CA MET A 324 -4.81 2.88 -19.16
C MET A 324 -5.91 1.91 -19.64
N LYS A 325 -6.51 1.16 -18.73
CA LYS A 325 -7.60 0.19 -19.03
C LYS A 325 -8.84 0.85 -19.64
N ASP A 326 -9.09 2.13 -19.34
CA ASP A 326 -10.18 2.93 -19.93
C ASP A 326 -9.86 3.50 -21.32
N GLY A 327 -8.66 3.22 -21.85
CA GLY A 327 -8.19 3.70 -23.15
C GLY A 327 -7.45 5.05 -23.10
N THR A 328 -7.34 5.69 -21.94
CA THR A 328 -6.64 6.97 -21.78
C THR A 328 -5.15 6.81 -22.10
N PRO A 329 -4.57 7.61 -23.03
CA PRO A 329 -3.14 7.57 -23.35
C PRO A 329 -2.28 7.96 -22.14
N ILE A 330 -1.16 7.27 -21.95
CA ILE A 330 -0.19 7.56 -20.91
C ILE A 330 0.86 8.56 -21.40
N HIS A 331 1.06 9.64 -20.63
CA HIS A 331 2.14 10.59 -20.86
C HIS A 331 3.43 10.05 -20.25
N SER A 332 4.43 9.76 -21.09
CA SER A 332 5.70 9.21 -20.62
C SER A 332 6.86 10.18 -20.83
N LEU A 333 7.77 10.22 -19.85
CA LEU A 333 9.04 10.95 -19.91
C LEU A 333 10.16 10.15 -20.61
N GLN A 334 10.00 8.82 -20.75
CA GLN A 334 10.99 7.93 -21.38
C GLN A 334 12.39 8.09 -20.76
N LEU A 335 12.47 8.01 -19.44
CA LEU A 335 13.69 8.27 -18.70
C LEU A 335 14.71 7.16 -18.86
N SER A 336 16.00 7.52 -18.88
CA SER A 336 17.12 6.58 -18.89
C SER A 336 17.60 6.21 -17.48
N LYS A 337 17.20 6.95 -16.45
CA LYS A 337 17.57 6.76 -15.04
C LYS A 337 16.47 7.29 -14.13
N LEU A 338 16.31 6.68 -12.95
CA LEU A 338 15.36 7.09 -11.94
C LEU A 338 16.05 7.33 -10.59
N TYR A 339 15.66 8.39 -9.89
CA TYR A 339 16.04 8.66 -8.51
C TYR A 339 14.81 8.50 -7.62
N VAL A 340 14.92 7.69 -6.54
CA VAL A 340 13.79 7.38 -5.66
C VAL A 340 14.17 7.69 -4.22
N LEU A 341 13.32 8.45 -3.53
CA LEU A 341 13.47 8.71 -2.10
C LEU A 341 12.59 7.73 -1.32
N THR A 342 13.19 7.02 -0.36
CA THR A 342 12.51 5.96 0.41
C THR A 342 12.75 6.08 1.91
N THR A 343 11.80 5.57 2.71
CA THR A 343 11.97 5.33 4.14
C THR A 343 11.51 3.91 4.48
N GLU A 344 11.60 3.52 5.73
CA GLU A 344 11.01 2.28 6.27
C GLU A 344 9.47 2.23 6.18
N ARG A 345 8.81 3.30 5.71
CA ARG A 345 7.38 3.38 5.41
C ARG A 345 7.07 3.13 3.93
N THR A 346 8.08 3.09 3.07
CA THR A 346 7.93 2.79 1.64
C THR A 346 7.66 1.30 1.47
N ALA A 347 6.51 0.94 0.87
CA ALA A 347 6.09 -0.46 0.82
C ALA A 347 5.36 -0.84 -0.48
N SER A 348 5.35 -2.13 -0.79
CA SER A 348 4.34 -2.77 -1.61
C SER A 348 4.34 -2.26 -3.07
N ALA A 349 3.30 -1.55 -3.56
CA ALA A 349 3.27 -1.01 -4.92
C ALA A 349 4.42 -0.02 -5.20
N SER A 350 4.92 0.68 -4.17
CA SER A 350 6.15 1.49 -4.27
C SER A 350 7.37 0.62 -4.58
N GLU A 351 7.52 -0.49 -3.85
CA GLU A 351 8.60 -1.45 -4.06
C GLU A 351 8.45 -2.19 -5.40
N LEU A 352 7.20 -2.42 -5.83
CA LEU A 352 6.88 -2.97 -7.15
C LEU A 352 7.42 -2.09 -8.28
N VAL A 353 7.21 -0.76 -8.21
CA VAL A 353 7.74 0.18 -9.20
C VAL A 353 9.27 0.13 -9.24
N ILE A 354 9.91 0.18 -8.07
CA ILE A 354 11.38 0.12 -7.95
C ILE A 354 11.90 -1.20 -8.52
N ASN A 355 11.40 -2.34 -8.03
CA ASN A 355 11.85 -3.67 -8.44
C ASN A 355 11.54 -3.95 -9.92
N GLY A 356 10.36 -3.58 -10.39
CA GLY A 356 9.91 -3.83 -11.76
C GLY A 356 10.68 -3.02 -12.81
N LEU A 357 11.18 -1.83 -12.45
CA LEU A 357 11.97 -0.98 -13.36
C LEU A 357 13.48 -1.30 -13.35
N LYS A 358 14.02 -1.94 -12.29
CA LYS A 358 15.45 -2.31 -12.21
C LYS A 358 15.98 -3.07 -13.43
N PRO A 359 15.22 -3.98 -14.11
CA PRO A 359 15.68 -4.63 -15.35
C PRO A 359 15.83 -3.71 -16.55
N TYR A 360 15.22 -2.52 -16.53
CA TYR A 360 15.10 -1.62 -17.66
C TYR A 360 15.98 -0.38 -17.57
N MET A 361 16.28 0.07 -16.35
CA MET A 361 17.05 1.28 -16.14
C MET A 361 17.81 1.27 -14.81
N PRO A 362 18.92 2.02 -14.69
CA PRO A 362 19.54 2.30 -13.39
C PRO A 362 18.58 3.06 -12.47
N ILE A 363 18.51 2.63 -11.23
CA ILE A 363 17.74 3.31 -10.17
C ILE A 363 18.72 3.68 -9.06
N THR A 364 18.73 4.94 -8.65
CA THR A 364 19.44 5.38 -7.45
C THR A 364 18.43 5.57 -6.33
N GLN A 365 18.41 4.66 -5.37
CA GLN A 365 17.57 4.72 -4.19
C GLN A 365 18.30 5.45 -3.06
N ILE A 366 17.68 6.51 -2.52
CA ILE A 366 18.23 7.37 -1.46
C ILE A 366 17.31 7.28 -0.25
N GLY A 367 17.86 7.02 0.92
CA GLY A 367 17.09 7.00 2.16
C GLY A 367 17.26 5.74 2.98
N GLN A 368 16.16 5.13 3.42
CA GLN A 368 16.15 3.93 4.25
C GLN A 368 15.71 2.70 3.48
N THR A 369 16.01 1.52 4.05
CA THR A 369 15.50 0.23 3.56
C THR A 369 13.98 0.21 3.66
N THR A 370 13.32 -0.27 2.61
CA THR A 370 11.86 -0.33 2.52
C THR A 370 11.26 -1.48 3.36
N VAL A 371 9.93 -1.62 3.39
CA VAL A 371 9.22 -2.61 4.24
C VAL A 371 9.47 -4.06 3.83
N GLY A 372 9.61 -4.34 2.54
CA GLY A 372 9.76 -5.70 2.03
C GLY A 372 8.45 -6.45 1.82
N LYS A 373 7.47 -5.84 1.17
CA LYS A 373 6.22 -6.49 0.77
C LYS A 373 6.21 -6.79 -0.73
N ASN A 374 6.58 -8.00 -1.08
CA ASN A 374 6.58 -8.53 -2.46
C ASN A 374 5.32 -9.36 -2.78
N GLN A 375 4.28 -9.23 -1.98
CA GLN A 375 3.01 -9.99 -2.11
C GLN A 375 1.84 -9.05 -2.34
N GLY A 376 0.85 -9.55 -3.11
CA GLY A 376 -0.40 -8.85 -3.39
C GLY A 376 -1.60 -9.54 -2.77
N SER A 377 -2.65 -8.77 -2.58
CA SER A 377 -3.92 -9.18 -1.98
C SER A 377 -5.10 -8.88 -2.92
N ILE A 378 -6.25 -9.47 -2.63
CA ILE A 378 -7.54 -9.12 -3.21
C ILE A 378 -8.57 -8.95 -2.10
N THR A 379 -9.58 -8.13 -2.34
CA THR A 379 -10.72 -8.06 -1.41
C THR A 379 -11.69 -9.19 -1.67
N ILE A 380 -11.97 -9.99 -0.64
CA ILE A 380 -12.96 -11.07 -0.70
C ILE A 380 -14.16 -10.67 0.15
N TYR A 381 -15.33 -10.70 -0.48
CA TYR A 381 -16.63 -10.43 0.16
C TYR A 381 -17.45 -11.72 0.28
N ASP A 382 -18.36 -11.78 1.24
CA ASP A 382 -19.39 -12.81 1.27
C ASP A 382 -20.50 -12.47 0.27
N TYR A 383 -20.47 -13.07 -0.91
CA TYR A 383 -21.51 -12.93 -1.93
C TYR A 383 -22.60 -13.96 -1.74
N ILE A 384 -23.85 -13.58 -2.02
CA ILE A 384 -25.01 -14.45 -1.96
C ILE A 384 -25.46 -14.96 -3.33
N ASP A 385 -24.84 -14.47 -4.39
CA ASP A 385 -25.07 -14.90 -5.77
C ASP A 385 -23.81 -15.55 -6.38
N LYS A 386 -23.99 -16.48 -7.29
CA LYS A 386 -22.89 -17.18 -7.99
C LYS A 386 -22.06 -16.24 -8.89
N ALA A 387 -22.62 -15.13 -9.31
CA ALA A 387 -21.93 -14.16 -10.16
C ALA A 387 -21.00 -13.22 -9.39
N GLY A 388 -20.95 -13.32 -8.04
CA GLY A 388 -20.11 -12.46 -7.20
C GLY A 388 -20.46 -10.98 -7.28
N LYS A 389 -21.75 -10.64 -7.44
CA LYS A 389 -22.22 -9.26 -7.62
C LYS A 389 -23.00 -8.73 -6.42
N VAL A 390 -23.69 -9.62 -5.67
CA VAL A 390 -24.56 -9.23 -4.55
C VAL A 390 -23.90 -9.61 -3.24
N LYS A 391 -23.34 -8.61 -2.55
CA LYS A 391 -22.78 -8.78 -1.20
C LYS A 391 -23.88 -9.15 -0.21
N ASN A 392 -23.55 -9.99 0.77
CA ASN A 392 -24.48 -10.38 1.81
C ASN A 392 -24.94 -9.18 2.65
N PRO A 393 -26.25 -8.85 2.69
CA PRO A 393 -26.75 -7.70 3.42
C PRO A 393 -26.78 -7.89 4.95
N LYS A 394 -26.54 -9.10 5.46
CA LYS A 394 -26.63 -9.42 6.89
C LYS A 394 -25.38 -9.00 7.67
N HIS A 395 -24.27 -8.72 7.00
CA HIS A 395 -23.02 -8.25 7.63
C HIS A 395 -22.16 -7.47 6.62
N LYS A 396 -21.14 -6.78 7.15
CA LYS A 396 -20.18 -6.02 6.34
C LYS A 396 -18.76 -6.57 6.38
N TRP A 397 -18.59 -7.84 6.78
CA TRP A 397 -17.28 -8.46 6.82
C TRP A 397 -16.69 -8.63 5.43
N ALA A 398 -15.40 -8.29 5.32
CA ALA A 398 -14.56 -8.60 4.18
C ALA A 398 -13.17 -8.97 4.65
N MET A 399 -12.43 -9.71 3.85
CA MET A 399 -11.04 -10.04 4.14
C MET A 399 -10.15 -9.67 2.96
N GLN A 400 -8.90 -9.38 3.29
CA GLN A 400 -7.84 -9.00 2.36
C GLN A 400 -6.65 -9.94 2.56
N PRO A 401 -6.76 -11.22 2.18
CA PRO A 401 -5.68 -12.16 2.31
C PRO A 401 -4.59 -11.89 1.25
N ILE A 402 -3.36 -12.23 1.58
CA ILE A 402 -2.30 -12.37 0.60
C ILE A 402 -2.64 -13.55 -0.32
N VAL A 403 -2.69 -13.31 -1.63
CA VAL A 403 -3.10 -14.31 -2.62
C VAL A 403 -2.05 -14.59 -3.69
N LEU A 404 -1.08 -13.69 -3.84
CA LEU A 404 -0.03 -13.81 -4.85
C LEU A 404 1.31 -13.25 -4.37
N SER A 405 2.39 -13.72 -4.97
CA SER A 405 3.71 -13.08 -4.91
C SER A 405 4.07 -12.51 -6.29
N ILE A 406 4.97 -11.50 -6.29
CA ILE A 406 5.35 -10.79 -7.52
C ILE A 406 6.85 -10.87 -7.73
N GLU A 407 7.25 -11.16 -8.97
CA GLU A 407 8.63 -11.09 -9.45
C GLU A 407 8.76 -10.12 -10.62
N ASN A 408 9.91 -9.47 -10.77
CA ASN A 408 10.18 -8.63 -11.93
C ASN A 408 10.43 -9.46 -13.21
N SER A 409 10.65 -8.79 -14.34
CA SER A 409 10.85 -9.46 -15.64
C SER A 409 12.06 -10.43 -15.68
N LYS A 410 13.00 -10.32 -14.73
CA LYS A 410 14.15 -11.21 -14.56
C LYS A 410 13.95 -12.29 -13.51
N GLY A 411 12.75 -12.40 -12.91
CA GLY A 411 12.41 -13.40 -11.90
C GLY A 411 12.83 -13.03 -10.47
N PHE A 412 13.29 -11.80 -10.23
CA PHE A 412 13.69 -11.39 -8.87
C PHE A 412 12.47 -10.95 -8.04
N SER A 413 12.32 -11.56 -6.87
CA SER A 413 11.29 -11.25 -5.88
C SER A 413 11.81 -11.30 -4.43
N ASP A 414 13.08 -11.58 -4.22
CA ASP A 414 13.66 -11.77 -2.89
C ASP A 414 14.04 -10.44 -2.22
N TYR A 415 13.00 -9.67 -1.87
CA TYR A 415 13.13 -8.44 -1.08
C TYR A 415 12.19 -8.40 0.13
N THR A 416 11.91 -9.55 0.73
CA THR A 416 11.05 -9.65 1.93
C THR A 416 11.59 -8.91 3.15
N LYS A 417 12.87 -8.53 3.14
CA LYS A 417 13.53 -7.68 4.14
C LYS A 417 13.67 -6.21 3.70
N GLY A 418 13.03 -5.83 2.59
CA GLY A 418 13.10 -4.51 1.99
C GLY A 418 14.14 -4.36 0.89
N LEU A 419 13.97 -3.30 0.11
CA LEU A 419 14.96 -2.86 -0.88
C LEU A 419 15.94 -1.93 -0.17
N VAL A 420 17.22 -2.30 -0.18
CA VAL A 420 18.29 -1.54 0.47
C VAL A 420 18.64 -0.33 -0.40
N PRO A 421 18.76 0.89 0.16
CA PRO A 421 19.13 2.08 -0.60
C PRO A 421 20.60 2.05 -1.05
N ASP A 422 20.86 2.67 -2.20
CA ASP A 422 22.23 2.90 -2.69
C ASP A 422 22.95 3.97 -1.86
N ILE A 423 22.18 4.98 -1.40
CA ILE A 423 22.66 6.07 -0.54
C ILE A 423 21.84 6.09 0.74
N PRO A 424 22.35 5.50 1.84
CA PRO A 424 21.64 5.49 3.13
C PRO A 424 21.51 6.90 3.70
N MET A 425 20.29 7.29 4.04
CA MET A 425 19.94 8.54 4.70
C MET A 425 18.74 8.33 5.64
N GLU A 426 18.72 9.10 6.74
CA GLU A 426 17.58 9.18 7.66
C GLU A 426 17.07 10.62 7.73
N GLU A 427 15.78 10.81 7.99
CA GLU A 427 15.23 12.14 8.20
C GLU A 427 15.73 12.72 9.52
N ASP A 428 16.41 13.86 9.44
CA ASP A 428 16.82 14.61 10.63
C ASP A 428 15.62 15.43 11.15
N LEU A 429 15.02 14.97 12.24
CA LEU A 429 13.85 15.60 12.86
C LEU A 429 14.10 17.06 13.30
N ALA A 430 15.36 17.46 13.50
CA ALA A 430 15.74 18.86 13.75
C ALA A 430 15.84 19.69 12.47
N ASN A 431 15.92 19.02 11.30
CA ASN A 431 16.06 19.69 10.02
C ASN A 431 15.38 18.87 8.90
N ILE A 432 14.10 18.66 9.09
CA ILE A 432 13.28 17.85 8.17
C ILE A 432 13.09 18.54 6.79
N GLY A 433 13.35 19.85 6.68
CA GLY A 433 13.23 20.63 5.45
C GLY A 433 11.79 20.82 4.97
N THR A 434 11.65 21.48 3.83
CA THR A 434 10.35 21.66 3.13
C THR A 434 10.29 20.76 1.91
N LEU A 435 9.27 19.91 1.81
CA LEU A 435 9.08 19.00 0.67
C LEU A 435 9.04 19.78 -0.66
N GLY A 436 9.79 19.28 -1.65
CA GLY A 436 9.91 19.92 -2.96
C GLY A 436 10.79 21.18 -3.01
N ASP A 437 11.43 21.57 -1.89
CA ASP A 437 12.47 22.59 -1.88
C ASP A 437 13.82 21.94 -2.23
N PRO A 438 14.61 22.52 -3.17
CA PRO A 438 15.92 21.97 -3.54
C PRO A 438 16.93 21.84 -2.37
N THR A 439 16.70 22.54 -1.26
CA THR A 439 17.52 22.48 -0.05
C THR A 439 17.06 21.43 0.96
N GLU A 440 15.92 20.78 0.74
CA GLU A 440 15.44 19.68 1.57
C GLU A 440 16.45 18.52 1.47
N PRO A 441 16.88 17.94 2.60
CA PRO A 441 18.06 17.05 2.63
C PRO A 441 18.04 15.89 1.63
N PHE A 442 16.94 15.16 1.49
CA PHE A 442 16.85 14.03 0.55
C PHE A 442 16.81 14.50 -0.91
N LEU A 443 16.04 15.55 -1.17
CA LEU A 443 15.96 16.14 -2.51
C LEU A 443 17.29 16.78 -2.92
N ALA A 444 17.97 17.45 -1.98
CA ALA A 444 19.30 18.01 -2.21
C ALA A 444 20.34 16.94 -2.57
N GLU A 445 20.28 15.77 -1.91
CA GLU A 445 21.15 14.63 -2.27
C GLU A 445 20.83 14.12 -3.67
N ALA A 446 19.55 13.91 -4.00
CA ALA A 446 19.15 13.49 -5.34
C ALA A 446 19.62 14.48 -6.43
N ILE A 447 19.47 15.78 -6.18
CA ILE A 447 19.95 16.85 -7.07
C ILE A 447 21.49 16.78 -7.24
N ALA A 448 22.21 16.54 -6.15
CA ALA A 448 23.66 16.41 -6.20
C ALA A 448 24.10 15.21 -7.06
N GLN A 449 23.39 14.08 -6.97
CA GLN A 449 23.63 12.90 -7.82
C GLN A 449 23.28 13.16 -9.29
N ILE A 450 22.29 13.99 -9.59
CA ILE A 450 21.91 14.38 -10.96
C ILE A 450 22.95 15.30 -11.56
N THR A 451 23.36 16.33 -10.80
CA THR A 451 24.25 17.41 -11.30
C THR A 451 25.74 17.08 -11.19
N GLY A 452 26.10 15.99 -10.51
CA GLY A 452 27.49 15.65 -10.19
C GLY A 452 28.14 16.64 -9.19
N SER A 453 27.33 17.42 -8.49
CA SER A 453 27.81 18.38 -7.49
C SER A 453 27.99 17.68 -6.12
N ARG A 454 28.77 18.34 -5.22
CA ARG A 454 28.93 17.84 -3.85
C ARG A 454 27.65 18.13 -3.04
N SER A 455 27.03 17.08 -2.47
CA SER A 455 25.88 17.29 -1.61
C SER A 455 26.24 18.02 -0.33
N ALA A 456 25.46 19.03 0.03
CA ALA A 456 25.57 19.71 1.34
C ALA A 456 25.14 18.82 2.51
N ALA A 457 24.38 17.73 2.24
CA ALA A 457 23.92 16.78 3.25
C ALA A 457 25.07 15.98 3.89
N GLN A 458 26.18 15.76 3.15
CA GLN A 458 27.36 15.03 3.66
C GLN A 458 28.19 15.80 4.70
N THR A 459 27.90 17.06 4.95
CA THR A 459 28.68 17.92 5.87
C THR A 459 28.04 18.11 7.26
N ARG A 460 26.88 17.47 7.53
CA ARG A 460 26.16 17.69 8.78
C ARG A 460 26.67 16.83 9.94
N ARG A 461 26.89 17.50 11.09
CA ARG A 461 27.18 16.87 12.39
C ARG A 461 25.92 16.17 12.92
N PRO A 462 26.04 15.05 13.68
CA PRO A 462 24.92 14.44 14.37
C PRO A 462 24.16 15.46 15.19
N SER A 463 22.84 15.50 15.02
CA SER A 463 21.95 16.36 15.81
C SER A 463 21.94 15.92 17.28
N THR A 464 22.03 16.86 18.20
CA THR A 464 21.88 16.65 19.65
C THR A 464 20.42 16.66 20.09
N THR A 465 19.49 16.19 19.25
CA THR A 465 18.05 16.22 19.54
C THR A 465 17.67 15.35 20.75
N PRO A 466 16.55 15.67 21.44
CA PRO A 466 16.07 14.88 22.58
C PRO A 466 15.38 13.55 22.17
N PHE A 467 15.44 13.16 20.88
CA PHE A 467 14.75 12.00 20.33
C PHE A 467 15.69 10.80 20.18
N SER A 468 15.13 9.59 20.33
CA SER A 468 15.84 8.33 20.14
C SER A 468 15.79 7.82 18.70
N TYR A 469 14.99 8.45 17.82
CA TYR A 469 14.67 8.01 16.47
C TYR A 469 13.86 6.69 16.40
N GLU A 470 13.50 6.08 17.53
CA GLU A 470 12.58 4.93 17.54
C GLU A 470 11.14 5.42 17.25
N VAL A 471 10.61 5.07 16.09
CA VAL A 471 9.21 5.34 15.73
C VAL A 471 8.31 4.31 16.40
N LEU A 472 7.43 4.75 17.27
CA LEU A 472 6.49 3.90 18.00
C LEU A 472 5.26 3.54 17.17
N THR A 473 4.74 4.50 16.43
CA THR A 473 3.56 4.37 15.55
C THR A 473 3.45 5.59 14.64
N THR A 474 2.59 5.50 13.64
CA THR A 474 2.26 6.61 12.74
C THR A 474 0.76 6.85 12.69
N SER A 475 0.31 7.99 12.17
CA SER A 475 -1.11 8.27 11.94
C SER A 475 -1.76 7.28 10.95
N LYS A 476 -0.95 6.68 10.06
CA LYS A 476 -1.40 5.72 9.05
C LYS A 476 -1.57 4.29 9.60
N ASP A 477 -0.97 3.96 10.75
CA ASP A 477 -1.10 2.61 11.35
C ASP A 477 -2.54 2.32 11.84
N ALA A 478 -3.36 3.35 11.99
CA ALA A 478 -4.78 3.22 12.27
C ALA A 478 -5.62 2.81 11.04
N TYR A 479 -5.04 2.85 9.84
CA TYR A 479 -5.72 2.46 8.61
C TYR A 479 -5.52 0.99 8.31
N PHE A 480 -6.60 0.28 7.97
CA PHE A 480 -6.49 -1.07 7.45
C PHE A 480 -5.65 -1.05 6.17
N GLY A 481 -4.65 -1.93 6.09
CA GLY A 481 -3.91 -2.12 4.87
C GLY A 481 -3.14 -0.91 4.37
N TYR A 482 -2.57 -0.08 5.26
CA TYR A 482 -1.71 1.02 4.84
C TYR A 482 -0.55 0.55 3.93
N ASN A 483 0.05 -0.61 4.24
CA ASN A 483 1.11 -1.22 3.43
C ASN A 483 0.51 -2.21 2.40
N GLU A 484 -0.41 -1.75 1.56
CA GLU A 484 -1.14 -2.62 0.63
C GLU A 484 -0.55 -2.65 -0.78
N MET A 485 -0.65 -3.85 -1.40
CA MET A 485 -0.59 -4.04 -2.84
C MET A 485 -1.80 -4.89 -3.22
N TYR A 486 -2.74 -4.30 -3.93
CA TYR A 486 -4.00 -4.96 -4.27
C TYR A 486 -4.30 -4.87 -5.76
N LYS A 487 -5.13 -5.81 -6.20
CA LYS A 487 -5.59 -5.96 -7.57
C LYS A 487 -7.05 -5.56 -7.71
#